data_abc49d17458802bdaccb24cf830de174
#
_entry.id   abc49d17458802bdaccb24cf830de174
#
_cell.length_a   1.000
_cell.length_b   1.000
_cell.length_c   1.000
_cell.angle_alpha   90.00
_cell.angle_beta   90.00
_cell.angle_gamma   90.00
#
_symmetry.space_group_name_H-M   'P 1'
#
loop_
_entity.id
_entity.type
_entity.pdbx_description
1 polymer ?
#
loop_
_entity_poly.entity_id
_entity_poly.type
_entity_poly.pdbx_seq_one_letter_code
_entity_poly.pdbx_strand_id
1 'polypeptide(L)'
;MSISPSEPRVGVWLIGARGSVATTVVAGCAAVTAGLHPPTGLVTETPMFADSGLPALSSLVFGGHDTVDCPLPKRAEALAAGGVLPPGLTTAVRSELAAADREIRPGGPLPGDTRDDDELITAFASDIRDFIRRCALARAVVVNVASTEPTPTDTALPPSSLYAAAALRAGCPYVNFTPSTGLDHPALAALRSSTGLPFAGRDGKTGQTLLRSVLGPMFTGRALTVRAWSGTNLLGGGDGASLADPAAAAAKNAGKDRVLADTLATPPEGEVHIDDVPALGDWKTAWDHIAFDGFLGTRMILQTIWQGCDSSLAAPLILDLARLTARSHEAGLSGPLAELGFYFKDPVGEGPAALGEQYAALRGFAERLTAREGHTCPAQDTGSDRDRP
;
A
#
# COMPACT_ATOMS: atom_id res chain seq x y z
N MET A 1 31.26 -1.80 27.27
CA MET A 1 30.19 -2.15 26.32
C MET A 1 29.36 -0.90 26.12
N SER A 2 29.56 -0.17 25.01
CA SER A 2 28.70 0.95 24.66
C SER A 2 27.37 0.38 24.19
N ILE A 3 26.28 0.73 24.89
CA ILE A 3 24.93 0.43 24.44
C ILE A 3 24.73 1.26 23.17
N SER A 4 24.67 0.61 22.00
CA SER A 4 24.20 1.28 20.77
C SER A 4 22.82 1.85 21.07
N PRO A 5 22.55 3.11 20.73
CA PRO A 5 21.20 3.65 20.87
C PRO A 5 20.26 2.71 20.09
N SER A 6 19.20 2.26 20.74
CA SER A 6 18.20 1.40 20.09
C SER A 6 17.64 2.16 18.89
N GLU A 7 17.63 1.50 17.73
CA GLU A 7 17.08 2.06 16.50
C GLU A 7 15.65 2.62 16.75
N PRO A 8 15.33 3.82 16.23
CA PRO A 8 14.02 4.43 16.48
C PRO A 8 12.90 3.57 15.92
N ARG A 9 11.92 3.23 16.78
CA ARG A 9 10.77 2.41 16.40
C ARG A 9 9.80 3.21 15.56
N VAL A 10 9.27 2.57 14.51
CA VAL A 10 8.32 3.17 13.56
C VAL A 10 6.99 2.42 13.61
N GLY A 11 5.90 3.15 13.81
CA GLY A 11 4.55 2.60 13.78
C GLY A 11 4.03 2.42 12.35
N VAL A 12 3.38 1.30 12.12
CA VAL A 12 2.58 1.04 10.91
C VAL A 12 1.14 0.84 11.38
N TRP A 13 0.31 1.86 11.14
CA TRP A 13 -1.09 1.85 11.51
C TRP A 13 -1.93 1.43 10.30
N LEU A 14 -2.48 0.22 10.35
CA LEU A 14 -3.21 -0.38 9.23
C LEU A 14 -4.71 -0.11 9.37
N ILE A 15 -5.35 0.38 8.30
CA ILE A 15 -6.80 0.45 8.20
C ILE A 15 -7.27 -0.81 7.46
N GLY A 16 -8.15 -1.60 8.09
CA GLY A 16 -8.42 -2.98 7.70
C GLY A 16 -7.40 -3.95 8.30
N ALA A 17 -7.01 -3.69 9.56
CA ALA A 17 -5.89 -4.32 10.25
C ALA A 17 -6.04 -5.84 10.50
N ARG A 18 -7.25 -6.39 10.39
CA ARG A 18 -7.57 -7.83 10.52
C ARG A 18 -7.89 -8.52 9.19
N GLY A 19 -7.72 -7.80 8.07
CA GLY A 19 -7.86 -8.35 6.72
C GLY A 19 -6.71 -9.30 6.35
N SER A 20 -6.88 -10.04 5.23
CA SER A 20 -5.86 -10.97 4.72
C SER A 20 -4.52 -10.28 4.46
N VAL A 21 -4.56 -9.10 3.82
CA VAL A 21 -3.36 -8.32 3.48
C VAL A 21 -2.62 -7.89 4.76
N ALA A 22 -3.32 -7.23 5.70
CA ALA A 22 -2.72 -6.77 6.95
C ALA A 22 -2.13 -7.91 7.79
N THR A 23 -2.85 -9.04 7.89
CA THR A 23 -2.37 -10.24 8.59
C THR A 23 -1.10 -10.79 7.94
N THR A 24 -1.04 -10.81 6.60
CA THR A 24 0.14 -11.26 5.85
C THR A 24 1.32 -10.30 6.01
N VAL A 25 1.07 -8.98 6.09
CA VAL A 25 2.09 -7.96 6.38
C VAL A 25 2.75 -8.22 7.74
N VAL A 26 1.94 -8.39 8.80
CA VAL A 26 2.47 -8.61 10.16
C VAL A 26 3.22 -9.95 10.24
N ALA A 27 2.62 -11.03 9.73
CA ALA A 27 3.25 -12.36 9.74
C ALA A 27 4.54 -12.38 8.91
N GLY A 28 4.53 -11.76 7.72
CA GLY A 28 5.67 -11.70 6.82
C GLY A 28 6.82 -10.88 7.39
N CYS A 29 6.54 -9.70 7.96
CA CYS A 29 7.54 -8.89 8.64
C CYS A 29 8.21 -9.66 9.78
N ALA A 30 7.43 -10.31 10.65
CA ALA A 30 7.94 -11.12 11.75
C ALA A 30 8.80 -12.30 11.24
N ALA A 31 8.36 -12.97 10.18
CA ALA A 31 9.08 -14.10 9.58
C ALA A 31 10.44 -13.70 9.00
N VAL A 32 10.49 -12.59 8.25
CA VAL A 32 11.74 -12.09 7.67
C VAL A 32 12.68 -11.60 8.77
N THR A 33 12.16 -10.85 9.75
CA THR A 33 12.95 -10.36 10.89
C THR A 33 13.55 -11.50 11.71
N ALA A 34 12.83 -12.61 11.87
CA ALA A 34 13.31 -13.80 12.57
C ALA A 34 14.22 -14.70 11.71
N GLY A 35 14.48 -14.34 10.44
CA GLY A 35 15.28 -15.15 9.52
C GLY A 35 14.61 -16.46 9.09
N LEU A 36 13.30 -16.61 9.30
CA LEU A 36 12.53 -17.80 8.91
C LEU A 36 12.28 -17.86 7.40
N HIS A 37 12.20 -16.71 6.75
CA HIS A 37 12.02 -16.56 5.30
C HIS A 37 12.90 -15.45 4.75
N PRO A 38 13.37 -15.56 3.49
CA PRO A 38 14.10 -14.50 2.82
C PRO A 38 13.18 -13.30 2.53
N PRO A 39 13.74 -12.10 2.33
CA PRO A 39 12.98 -10.87 2.04
C PRO A 39 12.47 -10.81 0.59
N THR A 40 12.01 -11.95 0.06
CA THR A 40 11.52 -12.04 -1.32
C THR A 40 10.32 -11.12 -1.55
N GLY A 41 10.36 -10.30 -2.59
CA GLY A 41 9.32 -9.32 -2.92
C GLY A 41 9.51 -7.95 -2.28
N LEU A 42 10.41 -7.80 -1.30
CA LEU A 42 10.78 -6.53 -0.69
C LEU A 42 11.82 -5.81 -1.55
N VAL A 43 11.40 -4.80 -2.30
CA VAL A 43 12.31 -3.99 -3.15
C VAL A 43 13.25 -3.18 -2.29
N THR A 44 12.82 -2.76 -1.11
CA THR A 44 13.65 -2.01 -0.15
C THR A 44 14.75 -2.84 0.52
N GLU A 45 14.75 -4.17 0.35
CA GLU A 45 15.83 -5.05 0.80
C GLU A 45 16.85 -5.35 -0.33
N THR A 46 16.73 -4.71 -1.48
CA THR A 46 17.72 -4.80 -2.58
C THR A 46 18.86 -3.83 -2.36
N PRO A 47 20.06 -4.06 -2.99
CA PRO A 47 21.20 -3.17 -2.86
C PRO A 47 20.92 -1.70 -3.22
N MET A 48 19.86 -1.43 -3.99
CA MET A 48 19.43 -0.08 -4.36
C MET A 48 19.11 0.81 -3.13
N PHE A 49 18.69 0.22 -2.03
CA PHE A 49 18.29 0.93 -0.81
C PHE A 49 19.25 0.75 0.38
N ALA A 50 20.41 0.10 0.19
CA ALA A 50 21.33 -0.24 1.28
C ALA A 50 21.72 0.96 2.15
N ASP A 51 21.94 2.13 1.52
CA ASP A 51 22.43 3.34 2.19
C ASP A 51 21.35 4.45 2.29
N SER A 52 20.07 4.11 2.16
CA SER A 52 18.98 5.10 2.12
C SER A 52 18.42 5.48 3.50
N GLY A 53 18.95 4.90 4.58
CA GLY A 53 18.52 5.17 5.96
C GLY A 53 17.08 4.72 6.25
N LEU A 54 16.59 3.68 5.57
CA LEU A 54 15.26 3.13 5.81
C LEU A 54 15.19 2.47 7.20
N PRO A 55 14.07 2.61 7.92
CA PRO A 55 13.85 1.87 9.16
C PRO A 55 14.02 0.36 8.94
N ALA A 56 14.73 -0.34 9.80
CA ALA A 56 14.82 -1.79 9.71
C ALA A 56 13.45 -2.44 9.91
N LEU A 57 13.22 -3.62 9.29
CA LEU A 57 11.96 -4.36 9.48
C LEU A 57 11.72 -4.70 10.97
N SER A 58 12.78 -4.95 11.73
CA SER A 58 12.74 -5.22 13.17
C SER A 58 12.30 -4.01 14.01
N SER A 59 12.39 -2.80 13.49
CA SER A 59 11.94 -1.57 14.16
C SER A 59 10.46 -1.28 13.97
N LEU A 60 9.77 -2.00 13.07
CA LEU A 60 8.37 -1.78 12.76
C LEU A 60 7.45 -2.33 13.85
N VAL A 61 6.47 -1.53 14.24
CA VAL A 61 5.44 -1.87 15.23
C VAL A 61 4.07 -1.71 14.58
N PHE A 62 3.24 -2.73 14.67
CA PHE A 62 1.95 -2.75 14.00
C PHE A 62 0.79 -2.47 14.95
N GLY A 63 -0.20 -1.76 14.47
CA GLY A 63 -1.50 -1.51 15.06
C GLY A 63 -2.49 -1.13 13.97
N GLY A 64 -3.68 -0.68 14.34
CA GLY A 64 -4.62 -0.25 13.30
C GLY A 64 -6.07 -0.15 13.77
N HIS A 65 -6.94 0.07 12.79
CA HIS A 65 -8.40 0.00 12.96
C HIS A 65 -8.98 -1.13 12.12
N ASP A 66 -9.97 -1.80 12.67
CA ASP A 66 -10.81 -2.75 11.93
C ASP A 66 -12.23 -2.80 12.49
N THR A 67 -13.19 -3.13 11.63
CA THR A 67 -14.59 -3.39 12.00
C THR A 67 -14.87 -4.87 12.25
N VAL A 68 -13.93 -5.74 11.88
CA VAL A 68 -14.03 -7.20 12.05
C VAL A 68 -13.48 -7.61 13.41
N ASP A 69 -14.24 -8.45 14.13
CA ASP A 69 -13.79 -9.05 15.39
C ASP A 69 -13.24 -10.46 15.15
N CYS A 70 -12.04 -10.53 14.60
CA CYS A 70 -11.30 -11.78 14.40
C CYS A 70 -9.83 -11.56 14.77
N PRO A 71 -9.34 -12.10 15.90
CA PRO A 71 -7.96 -11.92 16.33
C PRO A 71 -6.95 -12.31 15.25
N LEU A 72 -5.86 -11.51 15.07
CA LEU A 72 -4.84 -11.77 14.04
C LEU A 72 -4.27 -13.19 14.05
N PRO A 73 -3.97 -13.82 15.22
CA PRO A 73 -3.50 -15.21 15.21
C PRO A 73 -4.50 -16.18 14.59
N LYS A 74 -5.81 -15.99 14.85
CA LYS A 74 -6.88 -16.81 14.26
C LYS A 74 -7.03 -16.54 12.76
N ARG A 75 -6.92 -15.28 12.34
CA ARG A 75 -6.94 -14.93 10.91
C ARG A 75 -5.76 -15.55 10.18
N ALA A 76 -4.56 -15.51 10.77
CA ALA A 76 -3.37 -16.12 10.21
C ALA A 76 -3.51 -17.65 10.05
N GLU A 77 -4.11 -18.34 11.04
CA GLU A 77 -4.42 -19.78 10.96
C GLU A 77 -5.35 -20.07 9.76
N ALA A 78 -6.38 -19.26 9.55
CA ALA A 78 -7.27 -19.41 8.39
C ALA A 78 -6.52 -19.18 7.05
N LEU A 79 -5.64 -18.20 6.98
CA LEU A 79 -4.81 -17.94 5.80
C LEU A 79 -3.81 -19.08 5.52
N ALA A 80 -3.25 -19.68 6.56
CA ALA A 80 -2.38 -20.84 6.41
C ALA A 80 -3.16 -22.09 5.93
N ALA A 81 -4.37 -22.31 6.44
CA ALA A 81 -5.25 -23.35 5.96
C ALA A 81 -5.66 -23.16 4.49
N GLY A 82 -5.81 -21.90 4.04
CA GLY A 82 -6.06 -21.51 2.65
C GLY A 82 -4.81 -21.52 1.76
N GLY A 83 -3.63 -21.86 2.29
CA GLY A 83 -2.37 -21.92 1.52
C GLY A 83 -1.75 -20.55 1.20
N VAL A 84 -2.20 -19.47 1.85
CA VAL A 84 -1.63 -18.12 1.70
C VAL A 84 -0.34 -17.97 2.51
N LEU A 85 -0.34 -18.47 3.73
CA LEU A 85 0.84 -18.49 4.61
C LEU A 85 1.45 -19.91 4.64
N PRO A 86 2.78 -20.01 4.73
CA PRO A 86 3.45 -21.30 4.83
C PRO A 86 3.00 -22.11 6.08
N PRO A 87 2.94 -23.43 6.00
CA PRO A 87 2.65 -24.28 7.14
C PRO A 87 3.63 -24.01 8.30
N GLY A 88 3.09 -23.94 9.52
CA GLY A 88 3.88 -23.73 10.74
C GLY A 88 4.29 -22.28 11.01
N LEU A 89 4.22 -21.39 10.02
CA LEU A 89 4.59 -19.98 10.21
C LEU A 89 3.75 -19.30 11.30
N THR A 90 2.45 -19.54 11.30
CA THR A 90 1.52 -18.94 12.28
C THR A 90 1.87 -19.27 13.73
N THR A 91 2.43 -20.47 13.97
CA THR A 91 2.92 -20.86 15.30
C THR A 91 4.21 -20.12 15.64
N ALA A 92 5.13 -20.02 14.67
CA ALA A 92 6.44 -19.40 14.87
C ALA A 92 6.34 -17.89 15.16
N VAL A 93 5.36 -17.19 14.56
CA VAL A 93 5.18 -15.72 14.71
C VAL A 93 3.93 -15.35 15.53
N ARG A 94 3.44 -16.28 16.34
CA ARG A 94 2.20 -16.08 17.11
C ARG A 94 2.29 -14.93 18.11
N SER A 95 3.44 -14.73 18.72
CA SER A 95 3.69 -13.64 19.69
C SER A 95 3.59 -12.26 19.04
N GLU A 96 4.15 -12.11 17.83
CA GLU A 96 4.16 -10.88 17.05
C GLU A 96 2.74 -10.55 16.55
N LEU A 97 2.02 -11.55 16.04
CA LEU A 97 0.62 -11.41 15.68
C LEU A 97 -0.24 -10.98 16.86
N ALA A 98 -0.07 -11.61 18.03
CA ALA A 98 -0.79 -11.25 19.24
C ALA A 98 -0.38 -9.87 19.79
N ALA A 99 0.87 -9.45 19.59
CA ALA A 99 1.33 -8.11 19.96
C ALA A 99 0.67 -7.05 19.07
N ALA A 100 0.61 -7.25 17.77
CA ALA A 100 -0.07 -6.36 16.84
C ALA A 100 -1.59 -6.30 17.11
N ASP A 101 -2.23 -7.45 17.37
CA ASP A 101 -3.68 -7.51 17.64
C ASP A 101 -4.10 -6.68 18.86
N ARG A 102 -3.27 -6.62 19.91
CA ARG A 102 -3.53 -5.77 21.08
C ARG A 102 -3.57 -4.28 20.77
N GLU A 103 -2.94 -3.86 19.70
CA GLU A 103 -2.90 -2.46 19.24
C GLU A 103 -3.98 -2.14 18.18
N ILE A 104 -4.82 -3.10 17.82
CA ILE A 104 -5.97 -2.85 16.93
C ILE A 104 -7.13 -2.29 17.72
N ARG A 105 -7.73 -1.22 17.22
CA ARG A 105 -8.89 -0.53 17.80
C ARG A 105 -10.13 -0.75 16.93
N PRO A 106 -11.33 -0.63 17.50
CA PRO A 106 -12.56 -0.64 16.73
C PRO A 106 -12.55 0.44 15.64
N GLY A 107 -12.81 0.03 14.40
CA GLY A 107 -12.96 0.93 13.26
C GLY A 107 -14.39 1.43 13.10
N GLY A 108 -14.61 2.21 12.04
CA GLY A 108 -15.95 2.75 11.70
C GLY A 108 -15.90 3.64 10.46
N PRO A 109 -17.00 4.35 10.15
CA PRO A 109 -18.30 4.24 10.82
C PRO A 109 -18.94 2.86 10.63
N LEU A 110 -19.67 2.41 11.66
CA LEU A 110 -20.51 1.22 11.58
C LEU A 110 -21.95 1.61 11.26
N PRO A 111 -22.77 0.70 10.72
CA PRO A 111 -24.19 0.96 10.55
C PRO A 111 -24.86 1.39 11.87
N GLY A 112 -25.51 2.56 11.87
CA GLY A 112 -26.11 3.15 13.07
C GLY A 112 -25.18 4.02 13.91
N ASP A 113 -23.96 4.28 13.48
CA ASP A 113 -23.08 5.28 14.11
C ASP A 113 -23.71 6.67 14.00
N THR A 114 -23.84 7.38 15.11
CA THR A 114 -24.47 8.70 15.19
C THR A 114 -23.45 9.84 15.28
N ARG A 115 -22.15 9.52 15.31
CA ARG A 115 -21.08 10.49 15.35
C ARG A 115 -20.97 11.19 14.00
N ASP A 116 -20.69 12.49 14.03
CA ASP A 116 -20.38 13.22 12.81
C ASP A 116 -18.94 12.95 12.33
N ASP A 117 -18.60 13.44 11.14
CA ASP A 117 -17.28 13.24 10.52
C ASP A 117 -16.15 13.77 11.41
N ASP A 118 -16.34 14.92 12.07
CA ASP A 118 -15.31 15.53 12.92
C ASP A 118 -15.09 14.75 14.21
N GLU A 119 -16.15 14.22 14.81
CA GLU A 119 -16.09 13.35 15.97
C GLU A 119 -15.36 12.03 15.64
N LEU A 120 -15.67 11.42 14.49
CA LEU A 120 -14.99 10.21 14.00
C LEU A 120 -13.52 10.46 13.73
N ILE A 121 -13.18 11.51 12.99
CA ILE A 121 -11.79 11.88 12.68
C ILE A 121 -11.02 12.16 13.96
N THR A 122 -11.61 12.84 14.93
CA THR A 122 -10.99 13.16 16.22
C THR A 122 -10.71 11.90 17.03
N ALA A 123 -11.68 10.97 17.09
CA ALA A 123 -11.52 9.69 17.77
C ALA A 123 -10.40 8.85 17.15
N PHE A 124 -10.42 8.67 15.83
CA PHE A 124 -9.39 7.90 15.12
C PHE A 124 -7.99 8.53 15.25
N ALA A 125 -7.89 9.86 15.17
CA ALA A 125 -6.63 10.57 15.38
C ALA A 125 -6.11 10.40 16.82
N SER A 126 -7.00 10.33 17.81
CA SER A 126 -6.64 10.07 19.20
C SER A 126 -6.05 8.66 19.37
N ASP A 127 -6.67 7.65 18.75
CA ASP A 127 -6.18 6.27 18.81
C ASP A 127 -4.77 6.14 18.20
N ILE A 128 -4.51 6.81 17.07
CA ILE A 128 -3.18 6.84 16.43
C ILE A 128 -2.15 7.50 17.35
N ARG A 129 -2.47 8.66 17.95
CA ARG A 129 -1.55 9.33 18.89
C ARG A 129 -1.29 8.49 20.14
N ASP A 130 -2.32 7.81 20.65
CA ASP A 130 -2.20 6.92 21.78
C ASP A 130 -1.32 5.71 21.50
N PHE A 131 -1.40 5.15 20.29
CA PHE A 131 -0.49 4.11 19.83
C PHE A 131 0.96 4.59 19.80
N ILE A 132 1.21 5.77 19.18
CA ILE A 132 2.56 6.37 19.13
C ILE A 132 3.12 6.53 20.52
N ARG A 133 2.34 7.09 21.44
CA ARG A 133 2.76 7.34 22.83
C ARG A 133 3.01 6.05 23.62
N ARG A 134 2.05 5.09 23.60
CA ARG A 134 2.15 3.83 24.38
C ARG A 134 3.29 2.95 23.90
N CYS A 135 3.51 2.90 22.59
CA CYS A 135 4.58 2.10 22.01
C CYS A 135 5.93 2.85 21.92
N ALA A 136 6.02 4.08 22.43
CA ALA A 136 7.22 4.93 22.38
C ALA A 136 7.82 4.99 20.96
N LEU A 137 6.98 5.33 19.97
CA LEU A 137 7.37 5.37 18.57
C LEU A 137 7.94 6.75 18.22
N ALA A 138 8.99 6.78 17.42
CA ALA A 138 9.55 8.02 16.90
C ALA A 138 8.59 8.68 15.88
N ARG A 139 7.89 7.87 15.13
CA ARG A 139 6.87 8.28 14.12
C ARG A 139 5.95 7.12 13.77
N ALA A 140 4.87 7.41 13.05
CA ALA A 140 4.02 6.37 12.49
C ALA A 140 3.59 6.73 11.07
N VAL A 141 3.26 5.73 10.27
CA VAL A 141 2.64 5.84 8.94
C VAL A 141 1.30 5.14 8.98
N VAL A 142 0.27 5.77 8.45
CA VAL A 142 -1.06 5.16 8.30
C VAL A 142 -1.18 4.59 6.90
N VAL A 143 -1.51 3.31 6.79
CA VAL A 143 -1.66 2.62 5.50
C VAL A 143 -3.06 2.04 5.40
N ASN A 144 -3.81 2.50 4.41
CA ASN A 144 -5.14 1.96 4.11
C ASN A 144 -5.01 0.70 3.24
N VAL A 145 -5.42 -0.43 3.81
CA VAL A 145 -5.48 -1.76 3.17
C VAL A 145 -6.86 -2.41 3.32
N ALA A 146 -7.87 -1.60 3.66
CA ALA A 146 -9.25 -2.05 3.80
C ALA A 146 -9.84 -2.51 2.45
N SER A 147 -10.97 -3.19 2.49
CA SER A 147 -11.73 -3.53 1.28
C SER A 147 -12.11 -2.27 0.51
N THR A 148 -12.23 -2.41 -0.81
CA THR A 148 -12.67 -1.32 -1.68
C THR A 148 -14.05 -0.85 -1.28
N GLU A 149 -14.21 0.44 -1.04
CA GLU A 149 -15.49 1.07 -0.79
C GLU A 149 -16.16 1.54 -2.10
N PRO A 150 -17.50 1.63 -2.15
CA PRO A 150 -18.22 2.20 -3.28
C PRO A 150 -17.78 3.66 -3.53
N THR A 151 -17.84 4.10 -4.79
CA THR A 151 -17.61 5.52 -5.10
C THR A 151 -18.67 6.37 -4.41
N PRO A 152 -18.29 7.42 -3.66
CA PRO A 152 -19.25 8.28 -3.00
C PRO A 152 -20.23 8.89 -4.00
N THR A 153 -21.52 8.86 -3.67
CA THR A 153 -22.60 9.46 -4.48
C THR A 153 -23.03 10.84 -3.98
N ASP A 154 -22.50 11.25 -2.83
CA ASP A 154 -22.79 12.51 -2.15
C ASP A 154 -21.50 13.23 -1.71
N THR A 155 -21.66 14.30 -0.94
CA THR A 155 -20.55 15.10 -0.41
C THR A 155 -20.02 14.61 0.93
N ALA A 156 -20.57 13.54 1.49
CA ALA A 156 -20.13 12.96 2.76
C ALA A 156 -18.74 12.32 2.61
N LEU A 157 -17.95 12.37 3.67
CA LEU A 157 -16.65 11.74 3.67
C LEU A 157 -16.79 10.22 3.74
N PRO A 158 -16.28 9.48 2.72
CA PRO A 158 -16.25 8.02 2.81
C PRO A 158 -15.27 7.58 3.90
N PRO A 159 -15.38 6.35 4.44
CA PRO A 159 -14.52 5.84 5.49
C PRO A 159 -13.03 6.03 5.22
N SER A 160 -12.56 5.78 4.00
CA SER A 160 -11.15 5.99 3.63
C SER A 160 -10.70 7.44 3.80
N SER A 161 -11.58 8.40 3.55
CA SER A 161 -11.29 9.83 3.71
C SER A 161 -11.33 10.27 5.17
N LEU A 162 -12.20 9.68 6.01
CA LEU A 162 -12.21 9.91 7.46
C LEU A 162 -10.87 9.46 8.07
N TYR A 163 -10.40 8.26 7.73
CA TYR A 163 -9.10 7.76 8.20
C TYR A 163 -7.92 8.56 7.65
N ALA A 164 -7.98 9.01 6.41
CA ALA A 164 -6.96 9.86 5.82
C ALA A 164 -6.86 11.21 6.56
N ALA A 165 -8.00 11.84 6.85
CA ALA A 165 -8.06 13.06 7.65
C ALA A 165 -7.53 12.84 9.08
N ALA A 166 -7.89 11.71 9.71
CA ALA A 166 -7.40 11.34 11.03
C ALA A 166 -5.88 11.16 11.06
N ALA A 167 -5.31 10.52 10.03
CA ALA A 167 -3.86 10.38 9.88
C ALA A 167 -3.17 11.74 9.87
N LEU A 168 -3.64 12.67 9.01
CA LEU A 168 -3.08 14.01 8.92
C LEU A 168 -3.25 14.79 10.23
N ARG A 169 -4.41 14.70 10.90
CA ARG A 169 -4.62 15.31 12.22
C ARG A 169 -3.74 14.71 13.32
N ALA A 170 -3.34 13.45 13.17
CA ALA A 170 -2.41 12.81 14.10
C ALA A 170 -0.93 13.15 13.81
N GLY A 171 -0.64 13.90 12.74
CA GLY A 171 0.71 14.22 12.29
C GLY A 171 1.40 13.04 11.58
N CYS A 172 0.62 12.14 11.00
CA CYS A 172 1.12 10.93 10.35
C CYS A 172 0.99 11.00 8.83
N PRO A 173 2.02 10.62 8.07
CA PRO A 173 1.92 10.32 6.66
C PRO A 173 0.83 9.29 6.35
N TYR A 174 0.24 9.38 5.15
CA TYR A 174 -0.82 8.49 4.73
C TYR A 174 -0.50 7.80 3.41
N VAL A 175 -0.72 6.49 3.36
CA VAL A 175 -0.60 5.66 2.15
C VAL A 175 -1.96 5.04 1.84
N ASN A 176 -2.48 5.27 0.63
CA ASN A 176 -3.70 4.60 0.17
C ASN A 176 -3.34 3.44 -0.75
N PHE A 177 -3.39 2.22 -0.25
CA PHE A 177 -3.13 1.02 -1.05
C PHE A 177 -4.39 0.47 -1.75
N THR A 178 -5.53 1.14 -1.59
CA THR A 178 -6.83 0.77 -2.14
C THR A 178 -7.25 1.72 -3.28
N PRO A 179 -8.23 1.36 -4.12
CA PRO A 179 -8.81 2.29 -5.09
C PRO A 179 -9.77 3.32 -4.46
N SER A 180 -10.04 3.22 -3.16
CA SER A 180 -10.91 4.14 -2.42
C SER A 180 -10.41 5.57 -2.44
N THR A 181 -11.29 6.55 -2.19
CA THR A 181 -11.00 7.98 -2.38
C THR A 181 -9.87 8.53 -1.51
N GLY A 182 -9.84 8.18 -0.22
CA GLY A 182 -8.79 8.62 0.70
C GLY A 182 -8.58 10.16 0.70
N LEU A 183 -7.35 10.62 0.46
CA LEU A 183 -6.99 12.05 0.42
C LEU A 183 -7.45 12.78 -0.85
N ASP A 184 -7.97 12.09 -1.85
CA ASP A 184 -8.42 12.73 -3.09
C ASP A 184 -9.83 13.33 -2.97
N HIS A 185 -10.50 13.15 -1.82
CA HIS A 185 -11.78 13.80 -1.57
C HIS A 185 -11.62 15.33 -1.55
N PRO A 186 -12.45 16.08 -2.32
CA PRO A 186 -12.30 17.54 -2.45
C PRO A 186 -12.31 18.28 -1.11
N ALA A 187 -13.12 17.84 -0.14
CA ALA A 187 -13.19 18.45 1.19
C ALA A 187 -11.87 18.36 1.99
N LEU A 188 -10.95 17.43 1.62
CA LEU A 188 -9.67 17.28 2.28
C LEU A 188 -8.53 18.08 1.62
N ALA A 189 -8.78 18.77 0.52
CA ALA A 189 -7.74 19.49 -0.24
C ALA A 189 -6.99 20.53 0.62
N ALA A 190 -7.70 21.31 1.41
CA ALA A 190 -7.11 22.31 2.32
C ALA A 190 -6.27 21.64 3.43
N LEU A 191 -6.80 20.60 4.07
CA LEU A 191 -6.09 19.85 5.11
C LEU A 191 -4.81 19.20 4.55
N ARG A 192 -4.90 18.55 3.40
CA ARG A 192 -3.77 17.94 2.69
C ARG A 192 -2.65 18.94 2.42
N SER A 193 -3.01 20.14 1.94
CA SER A 193 -2.03 21.17 1.60
C SER A 193 -1.40 21.83 2.84
N SER A 194 -2.14 21.96 3.94
CA SER A 194 -1.68 22.68 5.14
C SER A 194 -0.76 21.87 6.05
N THR A 195 -0.84 20.53 6.02
CA THR A 195 -0.09 19.69 6.97
C THR A 195 1.38 19.48 6.61
N GLY A 196 1.74 19.66 5.34
CA GLY A 196 3.11 19.42 4.89
C GLY A 196 3.58 17.95 5.03
N LEU A 197 2.67 17.01 5.25
CA LEU A 197 3.00 15.59 5.39
C LEU A 197 3.15 14.90 4.02
N PRO A 198 4.07 13.95 3.87
CA PRO A 198 4.15 13.14 2.67
C PRO A 198 2.99 12.15 2.59
N PHE A 199 2.54 11.85 1.39
CA PHE A 199 1.52 10.83 1.15
C PHE A 199 1.76 10.10 -0.18
N ALA A 200 1.26 8.86 -0.25
CA ALA A 200 1.37 8.03 -1.44
C ALA A 200 0.04 7.31 -1.72
N GLY A 201 -0.16 6.91 -2.92
CA GLY A 201 -1.35 6.18 -3.39
C GLY A 201 -1.44 6.27 -4.89
N ARG A 202 -2.49 5.73 -5.44
CA ARG A 202 -3.47 4.81 -4.83
C ARG A 202 -3.57 3.52 -5.65
N ASP A 203 -4.27 2.54 -5.11
CA ASP A 203 -4.52 1.23 -5.72
C ASP A 203 -3.24 0.43 -6.00
N GLY A 204 -2.87 -0.45 -5.07
CA GLY A 204 -1.65 -1.26 -5.14
C GLY A 204 -1.53 -2.07 -6.43
N LYS A 205 -0.36 -2.01 -7.06
CA LYS A 205 -0.07 -2.66 -8.34
C LYS A 205 0.43 -4.09 -8.13
N THR A 206 -0.49 -5.04 -8.23
CA THR A 206 -0.21 -6.47 -8.15
C THR A 206 -0.68 -7.20 -9.40
N GLY A 207 -0.25 -8.44 -9.59
CA GLY A 207 -0.79 -9.41 -10.53
C GLY A 207 -0.97 -8.90 -11.97
N GLN A 208 -2.20 -8.96 -12.47
CA GLN A 208 -2.55 -8.63 -13.86
C GLN A 208 -2.12 -7.20 -14.27
N THR A 209 -2.30 -6.21 -13.39
CA THR A 209 -1.93 -4.83 -13.73
C THR A 209 -0.41 -4.65 -13.78
N LEU A 210 0.34 -5.37 -12.95
CA LEU A 210 1.80 -5.42 -13.04
C LEU A 210 2.22 -5.95 -14.42
N LEU A 211 1.63 -7.05 -14.91
CA LEU A 211 1.90 -7.56 -16.26
C LEU A 211 1.57 -6.53 -17.35
N ARG A 212 0.43 -5.84 -17.25
CA ARG A 212 0.04 -4.79 -18.21
C ARG A 212 1.07 -3.67 -18.29
N SER A 213 1.61 -3.24 -17.13
CA SER A 213 2.62 -2.18 -17.07
C SER A 213 3.99 -2.57 -17.64
N VAL A 214 4.22 -3.87 -17.88
CA VAL A 214 5.40 -4.41 -18.58
C VAL A 214 5.12 -4.66 -20.04
N LEU A 215 4.01 -5.32 -20.35
CA LEU A 215 3.70 -5.77 -21.72
C LEU A 215 3.26 -4.60 -22.61
N GLY A 216 2.51 -3.62 -22.09
CA GLY A 216 2.14 -2.42 -22.86
C GLY A 216 3.35 -1.71 -23.46
N PRO A 217 4.34 -1.29 -22.66
CA PRO A 217 5.58 -0.70 -23.14
C PRO A 217 6.38 -1.61 -24.08
N MET A 218 6.35 -2.92 -23.85
CA MET A 218 7.00 -3.90 -24.75
C MET A 218 6.41 -3.83 -26.15
N PHE A 219 5.08 -3.83 -26.29
CA PHE A 219 4.40 -3.74 -27.59
C PHE A 219 4.72 -2.42 -28.29
N THR A 220 4.60 -1.30 -27.55
CA THR A 220 4.88 0.04 -28.08
C THR A 220 6.35 0.19 -28.48
N GLY A 221 7.29 -0.23 -27.64
CA GLY A 221 8.73 -0.14 -27.92
C GLY A 221 9.20 -1.03 -29.07
N ARG A 222 8.43 -2.07 -29.42
CA ARG A 222 8.68 -2.95 -30.57
C ARG A 222 7.85 -2.58 -31.81
N ALA A 223 7.11 -1.45 -31.76
CA ALA A 223 6.21 -1.02 -32.83
C ALA A 223 5.19 -2.11 -33.24
N LEU A 224 4.72 -2.90 -32.28
CA LEU A 224 3.66 -3.89 -32.46
C LEU A 224 2.31 -3.24 -32.17
N THR A 225 1.29 -3.56 -32.95
CA THR A 225 -0.03 -2.95 -32.81
C THR A 225 -0.97 -3.88 -32.06
N VAL A 226 -1.29 -3.55 -30.80
CA VAL A 226 -2.29 -4.30 -30.03
C VAL A 226 -3.68 -3.95 -30.56
N ARG A 227 -4.44 -4.98 -30.95
CA ARG A 227 -5.81 -4.85 -31.50
C ARG A 227 -6.84 -5.05 -30.40
N ALA A 228 -6.66 -6.11 -29.60
CA ALA A 228 -7.58 -6.44 -28.53
C ALA A 228 -6.82 -6.94 -27.31
N TRP A 229 -7.34 -6.63 -26.14
CA TRP A 229 -6.87 -7.12 -24.85
C TRP A 229 -8.07 -7.45 -23.97
N SER A 230 -8.46 -8.71 -23.96
CA SER A 230 -9.56 -9.21 -23.11
C SER A 230 -9.00 -10.01 -21.96
N GLY A 231 -9.64 -9.92 -20.80
CA GLY A 231 -9.22 -10.65 -19.60
C GLY A 231 -10.35 -11.13 -18.74
N THR A 232 -10.09 -12.18 -17.98
CA THR A 232 -11.00 -12.68 -16.95
C THR A 232 -10.25 -12.83 -15.64
N ASN A 233 -10.85 -12.37 -14.55
CA ASN A 233 -10.35 -12.55 -13.20
C ASN A 233 -11.36 -13.40 -12.42
N LEU A 234 -10.91 -14.55 -11.95
CA LEU A 234 -11.62 -15.38 -10.99
C LEU A 234 -11.03 -15.10 -9.62
N LEU A 235 -11.84 -14.63 -8.70
CA LEU A 235 -11.40 -14.30 -7.34
C LEU A 235 -12.48 -14.68 -6.34
N GLY A 236 -12.06 -14.94 -5.12
CA GLY A 236 -12.96 -15.27 -4.01
C GLY A 236 -12.61 -14.44 -2.77
N GLY A 237 -13.06 -14.88 -1.62
CA GLY A 237 -12.83 -14.21 -0.35
C GLY A 237 -13.50 -12.85 -0.24
N GLY A 238 -12.92 -11.95 0.56
CA GLY A 238 -13.48 -10.61 0.78
C GLY A 238 -13.50 -9.72 -0.46
N ASP A 239 -12.49 -9.86 -1.32
CA ASP A 239 -12.39 -9.10 -2.59
C ASP A 239 -13.47 -9.52 -3.58
N GLY A 240 -13.74 -10.84 -3.71
CA GLY A 240 -14.80 -11.35 -4.56
C GLY A 240 -16.16 -10.81 -4.16
N ALA A 241 -16.50 -10.92 -2.87
CA ALA A 241 -17.75 -10.42 -2.33
C ALA A 241 -17.91 -8.89 -2.53
N SER A 242 -16.84 -8.10 -2.34
CA SER A 242 -16.88 -6.65 -2.54
C SER A 242 -17.05 -6.27 -4.02
N LEU A 243 -16.49 -7.05 -4.94
CA LEU A 243 -16.51 -6.79 -6.39
C LEU A 243 -17.71 -7.43 -7.10
N ALA A 244 -18.58 -8.16 -6.38
CA ALA A 244 -19.91 -8.51 -6.84
C ALA A 244 -20.79 -7.26 -7.03
N ASP A 245 -20.46 -6.13 -6.40
CA ASP A 245 -21.06 -4.82 -6.69
C ASP A 245 -20.51 -4.29 -8.03
N PRO A 246 -21.38 -4.02 -9.04
CA PRO A 246 -20.97 -3.49 -10.34
C PRO A 246 -20.20 -2.17 -10.28
N ALA A 247 -20.52 -1.28 -9.32
CA ALA A 247 -19.85 0.00 -9.17
C ALA A 247 -18.41 -0.17 -8.65
N ALA A 248 -18.19 -1.07 -7.70
CA ALA A 248 -16.86 -1.42 -7.19
C ALA A 248 -16.02 -2.12 -8.28
N ALA A 249 -16.62 -3.03 -9.05
CA ALA A 249 -15.98 -3.69 -10.18
C ALA A 249 -15.56 -2.71 -11.27
N ALA A 250 -16.43 -1.74 -11.62
CA ALA A 250 -16.13 -0.71 -12.60
C ALA A 250 -14.97 0.19 -12.16
N ALA A 251 -14.92 0.61 -10.91
CA ALA A 251 -13.82 1.40 -10.35
C ALA A 251 -12.47 0.66 -10.44
N LYS A 252 -12.47 -0.64 -10.14
CA LYS A 252 -11.27 -1.49 -10.22
C LYS A 252 -10.82 -1.72 -11.67
N ASN A 253 -11.74 -1.86 -12.62
CA ASN A 253 -11.42 -2.02 -14.04
C ASN A 253 -10.87 -0.73 -14.65
N ALA A 254 -11.41 0.44 -14.28
CA ALA A 254 -10.92 1.73 -14.76
C ALA A 254 -9.40 1.92 -14.50
N GLY A 255 -8.87 1.48 -13.35
CA GLY A 255 -7.45 1.52 -13.06
C GLY A 255 -6.61 0.60 -13.97
N LYS A 256 -7.16 -0.55 -14.38
CA LYS A 256 -6.49 -1.48 -15.30
C LYS A 256 -6.45 -0.94 -16.74
N ASP A 257 -7.52 -0.31 -17.18
CA ASP A 257 -7.64 0.21 -18.54
C ASP A 257 -6.78 1.46 -18.72
N ARG A 258 -6.63 2.28 -17.66
CA ARG A 258 -5.74 3.44 -17.68
C ARG A 258 -4.29 3.05 -17.99
N VAL A 259 -3.76 2.00 -17.37
CA VAL A 259 -2.39 1.53 -17.65
C VAL A 259 -2.20 1.18 -19.12
N LEU A 260 -3.20 0.60 -19.78
CA LEU A 260 -3.14 0.33 -21.22
C LEU A 260 -3.25 1.61 -22.05
N ALA A 261 -4.14 2.53 -21.67
CA ALA A 261 -4.29 3.82 -22.35
C ALA A 261 -3.00 4.66 -22.28
N ASP A 262 -2.30 4.61 -21.15
CA ASP A 262 -1.06 5.37 -20.92
C ASP A 262 0.18 4.72 -21.58
N THR A 263 0.12 3.43 -21.91
CA THR A 263 1.30 2.68 -22.40
C THR A 263 1.19 2.21 -23.84
N LEU A 264 0.00 2.19 -24.42
CA LEU A 264 -0.25 1.81 -25.81
C LEU A 264 -0.57 3.04 -26.66
N ALA A 265 -0.15 3.03 -27.91
CA ALA A 265 -0.42 4.12 -28.87
C ALA A 265 -1.92 4.29 -29.18
N THR A 266 -2.69 3.22 -29.08
CA THR A 266 -4.14 3.20 -29.29
C THR A 266 -4.79 2.29 -28.27
N PRO A 267 -5.92 2.69 -27.65
CA PRO A 267 -6.67 1.79 -26.77
C PRO A 267 -7.09 0.51 -27.51
N PRO A 268 -6.83 -0.67 -26.95
CA PRO A 268 -7.25 -1.93 -27.58
C PRO A 268 -8.75 -2.18 -27.37
N GLU A 269 -9.36 -2.99 -28.26
CA GLU A 269 -10.68 -3.56 -28.04
C GLU A 269 -10.65 -4.58 -26.89
N GLY A 270 -11.78 -4.82 -26.25
CA GLY A 270 -11.95 -5.85 -25.22
C GLY A 270 -12.19 -5.29 -23.83
N GLU A 271 -12.55 -6.18 -22.92
CA GLU A 271 -12.97 -5.86 -21.55
C GLU A 271 -12.34 -6.83 -20.57
N VAL A 272 -12.36 -6.44 -19.28
CA VAL A 272 -11.99 -7.32 -18.17
C VAL A 272 -13.26 -7.74 -17.44
N HIS A 273 -13.50 -9.05 -17.41
CA HIS A 273 -14.55 -9.64 -16.60
C HIS A 273 -14.01 -10.04 -15.23
N ILE A 274 -14.82 -9.85 -14.19
CA ILE A 274 -14.51 -10.26 -12.83
C ILE A 274 -15.64 -11.18 -12.35
N ASP A 275 -15.28 -12.41 -12.00
CA ASP A 275 -16.21 -13.40 -11.46
C ASP A 275 -15.88 -13.66 -9.98
N ASP A 276 -16.90 -13.56 -9.12
CA ASP A 276 -16.79 -14.01 -7.74
C ASP A 276 -16.93 -15.54 -7.67
N VAL A 277 -15.87 -16.19 -7.21
CA VAL A 277 -15.80 -17.64 -7.07
C VAL A 277 -15.38 -17.98 -5.63
N PRO A 278 -16.33 -18.03 -4.67
CA PRO A 278 -16.02 -18.20 -3.25
C PRO A 278 -15.15 -19.44 -2.93
N ALA A 279 -15.22 -20.47 -3.74
CA ALA A 279 -14.43 -21.69 -3.58
C ALA A 279 -12.91 -21.46 -3.73
N LEU A 280 -12.46 -20.34 -4.33
CA LEU A 280 -11.06 -19.99 -4.45
C LEU A 280 -10.48 -19.42 -3.14
N GLY A 281 -11.32 -18.97 -2.19
CA GLY A 281 -10.84 -18.30 -0.99
C GLY A 281 -10.00 -17.07 -1.34
N ASP A 282 -8.81 -16.94 -0.77
CA ASP A 282 -7.87 -15.83 -1.06
C ASP A 282 -7.06 -16.00 -2.36
N TRP A 283 -7.25 -17.13 -3.08
CA TRP A 283 -6.59 -17.37 -4.36
C TRP A 283 -7.33 -16.69 -5.51
N LYS A 284 -6.55 -16.28 -6.50
CA LYS A 284 -7.02 -15.57 -7.68
C LYS A 284 -6.38 -16.15 -8.92
N THR A 285 -7.15 -16.20 -10.00
CA THR A 285 -6.64 -16.49 -11.34
C THR A 285 -6.98 -15.30 -12.25
N ALA A 286 -5.98 -14.73 -12.90
CA ALA A 286 -6.15 -13.76 -13.97
C ALA A 286 -5.68 -14.37 -15.28
N TRP A 287 -6.54 -14.35 -16.30
CA TRP A 287 -6.23 -14.75 -17.65
C TRP A 287 -6.38 -13.53 -18.58
N ASP A 288 -5.41 -13.34 -19.49
CA ASP A 288 -5.48 -12.32 -20.53
C ASP A 288 -5.26 -12.97 -21.91
N HIS A 289 -6.03 -12.51 -22.88
CA HIS A 289 -5.90 -12.82 -24.28
C HIS A 289 -5.61 -11.53 -25.05
N ILE A 290 -4.42 -11.46 -25.64
CA ILE A 290 -3.90 -10.26 -26.31
C ILE A 290 -3.70 -10.58 -27.77
N ALA A 291 -4.50 -9.96 -28.65
CA ALA A 291 -4.36 -10.06 -30.09
C ALA A 291 -3.60 -8.84 -30.63
N PHE A 292 -2.56 -9.06 -31.41
CA PHE A 292 -1.73 -7.98 -31.95
C PHE A 292 -1.21 -8.27 -33.36
N ASP A 293 -0.90 -7.23 -34.09
CA ASP A 293 -0.31 -7.32 -35.41
C ASP A 293 1.19 -7.02 -35.38
N GLY A 294 1.94 -7.86 -36.09
CA GLY A 294 3.35 -7.68 -36.31
C GLY A 294 3.63 -7.23 -37.74
N PHE A 295 4.86 -7.46 -38.21
CA PHE A 295 5.32 -7.08 -39.57
C PHE A 295 4.43 -7.68 -40.63
N LEU A 296 4.09 -6.90 -41.66
CA LEU A 296 3.18 -7.22 -42.74
C LEU A 296 1.74 -7.56 -42.32
N GLY A 297 1.33 -7.09 -41.14
CA GLY A 297 -0.02 -7.35 -40.62
C GLY A 297 -0.23 -8.78 -40.16
N THR A 298 0.85 -9.54 -39.89
CA THR A 298 0.74 -10.90 -39.34
C THR A 298 0.13 -10.87 -37.97
N ARG A 299 -1.03 -11.53 -37.82
CA ARG A 299 -1.75 -11.63 -36.53
C ARG A 299 -1.11 -12.65 -35.62
N MET A 300 -0.93 -12.24 -34.40
CA MET A 300 -0.36 -13.04 -33.33
C MET A 300 -1.21 -12.92 -32.05
N ILE A 301 -1.09 -13.92 -31.20
CA ILE A 301 -1.79 -13.99 -29.92
C ILE A 301 -0.77 -14.25 -28.82
N LEU A 302 -0.86 -13.46 -27.76
CA LEU A 302 -0.20 -13.75 -26.49
C LEU A 302 -1.28 -14.04 -25.44
N GLN A 303 -1.16 -15.13 -24.73
CA GLN A 303 -2.01 -15.44 -23.59
C GLN A 303 -1.17 -15.52 -22.32
N THR A 304 -1.68 -14.98 -21.22
CA THR A 304 -1.05 -15.09 -19.92
C THR A 304 -2.03 -15.63 -18.89
N ILE A 305 -1.55 -16.48 -17.99
CA ILE A 305 -2.28 -16.94 -16.81
C ILE A 305 -1.42 -16.63 -15.59
N TRP A 306 -2.00 -15.87 -14.66
CA TRP A 306 -1.38 -15.60 -13.37
C TRP A 306 -2.27 -16.12 -12.26
N GLN A 307 -1.76 -17.12 -11.51
CA GLN A 307 -2.42 -17.65 -10.33
C GLN A 307 -1.62 -17.29 -9.09
N GLY A 308 -2.28 -16.83 -8.05
CA GLY A 308 -1.64 -16.45 -6.79
C GLY A 308 -2.59 -15.84 -5.79
N CYS A 309 -2.04 -15.43 -4.65
CA CYS A 309 -2.77 -14.72 -3.61
C CYS A 309 -2.40 -13.24 -3.64
N ASP A 310 -3.36 -12.35 -3.84
CA ASP A 310 -3.11 -10.91 -3.86
C ASP A 310 -2.51 -10.42 -2.54
N SER A 311 -2.90 -10.98 -1.38
CA SER A 311 -2.35 -10.64 -0.07
C SER A 311 -0.84 -10.93 0.04
N SER A 312 -0.36 -12.03 -0.56
CA SER A 312 1.07 -12.37 -0.59
C SER A 312 1.87 -11.46 -1.53
N LEU A 313 1.24 -10.95 -2.60
CA LEU A 313 1.86 -9.98 -3.48
C LEU A 313 1.84 -8.56 -2.89
N ALA A 314 0.79 -8.21 -2.16
CA ALA A 314 0.60 -6.89 -1.57
C ALA A 314 1.47 -6.66 -0.32
N ALA A 315 1.63 -7.67 0.54
CA ALA A 315 2.30 -7.52 1.83
C ALA A 315 3.71 -6.93 1.74
N PRO A 316 4.62 -7.41 0.87
CA PRO A 316 5.95 -6.80 0.74
C PRO A 316 5.88 -5.35 0.24
N LEU A 317 4.94 -5.01 -0.65
CA LEU A 317 4.78 -3.64 -1.14
C LEU A 317 4.35 -2.69 -0.01
N ILE A 318 3.51 -3.15 0.91
CA ILE A 318 3.07 -2.36 2.06
C ILE A 318 4.23 -2.13 3.04
N LEU A 319 5.06 -3.12 3.28
CA LEU A 319 6.26 -2.97 4.09
C LEU A 319 7.25 -1.97 3.47
N ASP A 320 7.47 -2.06 2.16
CA ASP A 320 8.28 -1.10 1.41
C ASP A 320 7.72 0.31 1.54
N LEU A 321 6.43 0.49 1.26
CA LEU A 321 5.75 1.79 1.32
C LEU A 321 5.77 2.39 2.73
N ALA A 322 5.56 1.60 3.77
CA ALA A 322 5.65 2.06 5.15
C ALA A 322 7.05 2.59 5.48
N ARG A 323 8.10 1.86 5.11
CA ARG A 323 9.50 2.25 5.33
C ARG A 323 9.89 3.49 4.52
N LEU A 324 9.57 3.51 3.22
CA LEU A 324 9.86 4.63 2.33
C LEU A 324 9.14 5.91 2.77
N THR A 325 7.86 5.80 3.14
CA THR A 325 7.08 6.95 3.60
C THR A 325 7.54 7.45 4.97
N ALA A 326 7.91 6.56 5.90
CA ALA A 326 8.48 6.93 7.19
C ALA A 326 9.83 7.67 7.02
N ARG A 327 10.69 7.18 6.13
CA ARG A 327 11.98 7.82 5.82
C ARG A 327 11.78 9.16 5.11
N SER A 328 10.80 9.25 4.20
CA SER A 328 10.43 10.51 3.55
C SER A 328 10.02 11.59 4.56
N HIS A 329 9.18 11.20 5.52
CA HIS A 329 8.76 12.10 6.61
C HIS A 329 9.96 12.55 7.46
N GLU A 330 10.84 11.62 7.84
CA GLU A 330 12.08 11.95 8.58
C GLU A 330 12.98 12.90 7.82
N ALA A 331 13.11 12.70 6.50
CA ALA A 331 13.91 13.55 5.62
C ALA A 331 13.25 14.91 5.31
N GLY A 332 12.08 15.22 5.90
CA GLY A 332 11.37 16.48 5.69
C GLY A 332 10.75 16.60 4.29
N LEU A 333 10.49 15.49 3.61
CA LEU A 333 9.73 15.51 2.36
C LEU A 333 8.25 15.76 2.66
N SER A 334 7.55 16.41 1.74
CA SER A 334 6.15 16.80 1.89
C SER A 334 5.38 16.61 0.59
N GLY A 335 4.04 16.48 0.72
CA GLY A 335 3.15 16.35 -0.44
C GLY A 335 3.17 14.95 -1.08
N PRO A 336 2.76 14.83 -2.35
CA PRO A 336 2.68 13.56 -3.04
C PRO A 336 4.06 12.99 -3.32
N LEU A 337 4.27 11.71 -2.97
CA LEU A 337 5.47 10.96 -3.30
C LEU A 337 5.29 10.28 -4.66
N ALA A 338 5.39 11.06 -5.74
CA ALA A 338 5.13 10.60 -7.11
C ALA A 338 6.08 9.47 -7.54
N GLU A 339 7.30 9.43 -7.01
CA GLU A 339 8.30 8.39 -7.29
C GLU A 339 7.88 6.99 -6.80
N LEU A 340 6.94 6.94 -5.85
CA LEU A 340 6.33 5.69 -5.40
C LEU A 340 5.26 5.16 -6.36
N GLY A 341 5.03 5.81 -7.50
CA GLY A 341 4.16 5.32 -8.58
C GLY A 341 4.47 3.91 -9.05
N PHE A 342 5.70 3.43 -8.83
CA PHE A 342 6.09 2.04 -9.04
C PHE A 342 5.16 1.03 -8.33
N TYR A 343 4.63 1.38 -7.16
CA TYR A 343 3.80 0.53 -6.32
C TYR A 343 2.30 0.64 -6.63
N PHE A 344 1.86 1.59 -7.46
CA PHE A 344 0.44 1.94 -7.62
C PHE A 344 -0.03 1.86 -9.07
N LYS A 345 -1.34 1.57 -9.24
CA LYS A 345 -2.04 1.61 -10.53
C LYS A 345 -2.48 3.02 -10.89
N ASP A 346 -2.82 3.81 -9.88
CA ASP A 346 -3.30 5.19 -9.97
C ASP A 346 -2.42 6.07 -9.06
N PRO A 347 -1.17 6.36 -9.47
CA PRO A 347 -0.24 7.08 -8.61
C PRO A 347 -0.64 8.53 -8.44
N VAL A 348 -0.43 9.06 -7.20
CA VAL A 348 -0.57 10.48 -6.90
C VAL A 348 0.59 11.27 -7.50
N GLY A 349 0.29 12.48 -7.98
CA GLY A 349 1.29 13.33 -8.63
C GLY A 349 1.54 12.95 -10.10
N GLU A 350 2.46 13.64 -10.72
CA GLU A 350 2.85 13.38 -12.11
C GLU A 350 4.02 12.40 -12.15
N GLY A 351 3.94 11.39 -13.02
CA GLY A 351 4.98 10.38 -13.16
C GLY A 351 4.78 9.48 -14.38
N PRO A 352 5.76 8.64 -14.69
CA PRO A 352 5.68 7.72 -15.82
C PRO A 352 4.68 6.59 -15.57
N ALA A 353 4.11 6.04 -16.65
CA ALA A 353 3.20 4.90 -16.61
C ALA A 353 3.90 3.54 -16.80
N ALA A 354 4.98 3.51 -17.55
CA ALA A 354 5.74 2.30 -17.84
C ALA A 354 6.53 1.82 -16.60
N LEU A 355 6.45 0.53 -16.25
CA LEU A 355 7.10 -0.01 -15.06
C LEU A 355 8.61 0.24 -15.02
N GLY A 356 9.30 0.15 -16.17
CA GLY A 356 10.74 0.39 -16.23
C GLY A 356 11.13 1.83 -15.91
N GLU A 357 10.32 2.80 -16.34
CA GLU A 357 10.52 4.22 -16.04
C GLU A 357 10.16 4.53 -14.59
N GLN A 358 9.10 3.91 -14.05
CA GLN A 358 8.74 4.00 -12.64
C GLN A 358 9.84 3.41 -11.74
N TYR A 359 10.46 2.31 -12.16
CA TYR A 359 11.61 1.74 -11.44
C TYR A 359 12.83 2.67 -11.50
N ALA A 360 13.07 3.35 -12.62
CA ALA A 360 14.14 4.35 -12.71
C ALA A 360 13.87 5.57 -11.80
N ALA A 361 12.61 6.03 -11.73
CA ALA A 361 12.21 7.09 -10.81
C ALA A 361 12.41 6.68 -9.34
N LEU A 362 12.03 5.44 -8.98
CA LEU A 362 12.23 4.88 -7.65
C LEU A 362 13.73 4.79 -7.29
N ARG A 363 14.59 4.43 -8.23
CA ARG A 363 16.04 4.41 -8.02
C ARG A 363 16.59 5.82 -7.74
N GLY A 364 16.18 6.81 -8.53
CA GLY A 364 16.55 8.22 -8.27
C GLY A 364 16.05 8.71 -6.92
N PHE A 365 14.90 8.19 -6.45
CA PHE A 365 14.38 8.48 -5.12
C PHE A 365 15.27 7.89 -4.02
N ALA A 366 15.72 6.64 -4.15
CA ALA A 366 16.65 6.02 -3.22
C ALA A 366 17.97 6.83 -3.10
N GLU A 367 18.53 7.27 -4.23
CA GLU A 367 19.73 8.11 -4.27
C GLU A 367 19.53 9.44 -3.53
N ARG A 368 18.35 10.07 -3.65
CA ARG A 368 18.02 11.31 -2.91
C ARG A 368 17.85 11.08 -1.41
N LEU A 369 17.34 9.94 -0.98
CA LEU A 369 17.23 9.61 0.44
C LEU A 369 18.62 9.41 1.06
N THR A 370 19.55 8.75 0.36
CA THR A 370 20.95 8.59 0.76
C THR A 370 21.67 9.94 0.90
N ALA A 371 21.52 10.83 -0.06
CA ALA A 371 22.16 12.16 -0.03
C ALA A 371 21.70 13.02 1.18
N ARG A 372 20.46 12.84 1.64
CA ARG A 372 19.92 13.57 2.80
C ARG A 372 20.38 13.01 4.15
N GLU A 373 20.83 11.78 4.22
CA GLU A 373 21.42 11.20 5.44
C GLU A 373 22.74 11.87 5.81
N GLY A 374 23.52 12.32 4.82
CA GLY A 374 24.77 13.06 5.01
C GLY A 374 24.59 14.51 5.51
N HIS A 375 23.36 15.02 5.61
CA HIS A 375 23.05 16.40 6.01
C HIS A 375 22.20 16.44 7.29
N THR A 376 22.51 15.64 8.30
CA THR A 376 21.98 15.90 9.64
C THR A 376 22.56 17.21 10.14
N CYS A 377 21.70 18.23 10.24
CA CYS A 377 22.04 19.57 10.72
C CYS A 377 22.70 19.46 12.10
N PRO A 378 23.87 20.07 12.33
CA PRO A 378 24.42 20.14 13.69
C PRO A 378 23.41 20.86 14.59
N ALA A 379 23.17 20.30 15.76
CA ALA A 379 22.32 20.88 16.79
C ALA A 379 22.68 22.37 16.95
N GLN A 380 21.68 23.25 16.86
CA GLN A 380 21.87 24.65 17.19
C GLN A 380 22.31 24.71 18.64
N ASP A 381 23.59 25.03 18.82
CA ASP A 381 24.21 25.35 20.09
C ASP A 381 23.51 26.63 20.61
N THR A 382 22.54 26.47 21.51
CA THR A 382 21.98 27.56 22.28
C THR A 382 23.03 28.02 23.29
N GLY A 383 24.04 28.74 22.80
CA GLY A 383 24.99 29.43 23.61
C GLY A 383 24.30 30.34 24.57
N SER A 384 24.25 29.95 25.82
CA SER A 384 23.92 30.80 26.95
C SER A 384 24.98 31.89 27.06
N ASP A 385 24.66 33.08 26.59
CA ASP A 385 25.40 34.28 26.98
C ASP A 385 24.80 34.83 28.30
N ARG A 386 25.37 34.37 29.39
CA ARG A 386 25.31 35.03 30.70
C ARG A 386 26.69 35.60 30.99
N ASP A 387 26.66 36.83 31.38
CA ASP A 387 27.67 37.60 32.11
C ASP A 387 28.47 38.63 31.34
N ARG A 388 28.08 39.88 31.59
CA ARG A 388 28.70 40.75 32.44
C ARG A 388 29.12 42.14 32.13
N PRO A 389 29.61 42.91 32.98
CA PRO A 389 29.02 43.49 34.20
C PRO A 389 28.49 44.87 34.00
#